data_729461ef3446b852f9635d51788c4af5
#
_entry.id   729461ef3446b852f9635d51788c4af5
#
_cell.length_a   1.000
_cell.length_b   1.000
_cell.length_c   1.000
_cell.angle_alpha   90.00
_cell.angle_beta   90.00
_cell.angle_gamma   90.00
#
_symmetry.space_group_name_H-M   'P 1'
#
loop_
_entity.id
_entity.type
_entity.pdbx_description
1 polymer ?
#
loop_
_entity_poly.entity_id
_entity_poly.type
_entity_poly.pdbx_seq_one_letter_code
_entity_poly.pdbx_strand_id
1 'polypeptide(L)'
;MSAIAGAVLAHGNTLSDAILTRIVAASPPRGFDGVTRWHDGPAGMIRFHHATTPEAVAERQPLPGASGAVMAFDGRLDNRGDLLALLGERGRALAGAPDVDIALALWEARGERFLNDLVGDWALAIWQPDRRRLFCARSPMGWRPLLWSFDGRTFGFATEPRALVVGLDLERRLDEGAIGEMLSARFVTGTDTFWQGVQRLGQGAAVELEKGRVRTWHWHSGPFEDLSHLSEGDLVERFRELLDQSLIATMRSNTTVSAHLSGGLDSSTVVARATELHRAGRIDRQVQPVTARFPGEAQDETPWSKAVEEHVGLTARVTSADPFVLDEARRWTAQTLQLPLRPNVNDTTTAAFRLMQAEGGRVLLTGEGGDDWIAGSLAHLPDMLRKGDLTGLFREAMTQFPQLSPVLRFRRTGFLAAAPLFSRAYRARFLRPHLTYDGAVPDWIRPEWAARTGLEERWRADLPPVELNSFAQMQRYNVFAHARRHLAHDTILAFAEAHGVEIRHPLHDLRLATFFMGVPGTMLLRNGEKKHLLREAMRGTLPEVVRQRQDKAIFITSLIDAIAERFRECPPQNLLPARLGWVDGDKVAEMFAPALEWRSAGSTGQLSRGRIGPIWFVVAMDMWLEHAFGMS
;
A
#
# COMPACT_ATOMS: atom_id res chain seq x y z
N MET A 1 -6.44 -5.95 -13.57
CA MET A 1 -6.56 -6.93 -12.46
C MET A 1 -8.01 -7.33 -12.24
N SER A 2 -8.18 -8.35 -11.43
CA SER A 2 -9.50 -8.78 -10.96
C SER A 2 -10.13 -7.77 -10.01
N ALA A 3 -11.45 -7.82 -9.87
CA ALA A 3 -12.20 -7.01 -8.91
C ALA A 3 -13.50 -7.71 -8.51
N ILE A 4 -14.06 -7.29 -7.40
CA ILE A 4 -15.39 -7.69 -6.96
C ILE A 4 -16.27 -6.45 -6.74
N ALA A 5 -17.56 -6.59 -6.98
CA ALA A 5 -18.56 -5.60 -6.65
C ALA A 5 -19.90 -6.27 -6.40
N GLY A 6 -20.82 -5.55 -5.78
CA GLY A 6 -22.16 -6.07 -5.56
C GLY A 6 -23.04 -5.12 -4.78
N ALA A 7 -24.30 -5.51 -4.66
CA ALA A 7 -25.29 -4.79 -3.87
C ALA A 7 -26.24 -5.75 -3.17
N VAL A 8 -26.71 -5.37 -1.98
CA VAL A 8 -27.67 -6.13 -1.18
C VAL A 8 -28.72 -5.18 -0.62
N LEU A 9 -29.99 -5.52 -0.78
CA LEU A 9 -31.09 -4.79 -0.15
C LEU A 9 -31.22 -5.21 1.33
N ALA A 10 -31.13 -4.23 2.23
CA ALA A 10 -31.37 -4.45 3.66
C ALA A 10 -32.80 -4.93 3.95
N HIS A 11 -33.74 -4.38 3.17
CA HIS A 11 -35.16 -4.68 3.21
C HIS A 11 -35.67 -4.91 1.78
N GLY A 12 -36.73 -5.70 1.62
CA GLY A 12 -37.23 -6.06 0.31
C GLY A 12 -36.76 -7.42 -0.18
N ASN A 13 -37.29 -7.90 -1.29
CA ASN A 13 -37.12 -9.28 -1.72
C ASN A 13 -36.27 -9.45 -2.98
N THR A 14 -36.19 -8.43 -3.84
CA THR A 14 -35.52 -8.59 -5.14
C THR A 14 -34.72 -7.34 -5.50
N LEU A 15 -33.43 -7.53 -5.67
CA LEU A 15 -32.51 -6.53 -6.24
C LEU A 15 -32.79 -6.44 -7.76
N SER A 16 -32.87 -5.22 -8.30
CA SER A 16 -33.01 -5.05 -9.74
C SER A 16 -31.70 -5.37 -10.47
N ASP A 17 -31.75 -6.19 -11.53
CA ASP A 17 -30.58 -6.46 -12.38
C ASP A 17 -29.99 -5.21 -13.02
N ALA A 18 -30.80 -4.16 -13.21
CA ALA A 18 -30.35 -2.86 -13.68
C ALA A 18 -29.27 -2.24 -12.77
N ILE A 19 -29.29 -2.53 -11.46
CA ILE A 19 -28.24 -2.07 -10.52
C ILE A 19 -26.91 -2.73 -10.87
N LEU A 20 -26.88 -4.05 -11.04
CA LEU A 20 -25.66 -4.78 -11.40
C LEU A 20 -25.15 -4.34 -12.77
N THR A 21 -26.05 -4.10 -13.72
CA THR A 21 -25.68 -3.57 -15.04
C THR A 21 -25.03 -2.20 -14.95
N ARG A 22 -25.57 -1.29 -14.14
CA ARG A 22 -24.95 0.03 -13.92
C ARG A 22 -23.61 -0.08 -13.22
N ILE A 23 -23.46 -0.95 -12.20
CA ILE A 23 -22.17 -1.18 -11.52
C ILE A 23 -21.11 -1.64 -12.53
N VAL A 24 -21.44 -2.59 -13.41
CA VAL A 24 -20.49 -3.05 -14.45
C VAL A 24 -20.14 -1.92 -15.42
N ALA A 25 -21.13 -1.17 -15.90
CA ALA A 25 -20.89 -0.06 -16.83
C ALA A 25 -20.12 1.10 -16.18
N ALA A 26 -20.27 1.30 -14.88
CA ALA A 26 -19.54 2.32 -14.12
C ALA A 26 -18.11 1.90 -13.78
N SER A 27 -17.81 0.61 -13.74
CA SER A 27 -16.48 0.14 -13.39
C SER A 27 -15.45 0.52 -14.46
N PRO A 28 -14.24 0.98 -14.06
CA PRO A 28 -13.15 1.22 -15.00
C PRO A 28 -12.80 -0.05 -15.79
N PRO A 29 -12.04 0.04 -16.90
CA PRO A 29 -11.61 -1.13 -17.66
C PRO A 29 -10.90 -2.15 -16.77
N ARG A 30 -11.58 -3.26 -16.51
CA ARG A 30 -11.12 -4.37 -15.66
C ARG A 30 -11.67 -5.68 -16.20
N GLY A 31 -11.20 -6.79 -15.63
CA GLY A 31 -11.75 -8.09 -16.04
C GLY A 31 -11.37 -8.42 -17.48
N PHE A 32 -10.09 -8.35 -17.81
CA PHE A 32 -9.59 -8.62 -19.17
C PHE A 32 -9.92 -10.03 -19.68
N ASP A 33 -10.25 -10.96 -18.76
CA ASP A 33 -10.64 -12.33 -19.07
C ASP A 33 -12.17 -12.54 -18.92
N GLY A 34 -12.95 -11.48 -18.67
CA GLY A 34 -14.41 -11.51 -18.63
C GLY A 34 -15.02 -10.95 -17.35
N VAL A 35 -16.36 -10.83 -17.38
CA VAL A 35 -17.16 -10.37 -16.25
C VAL A 35 -18.30 -11.36 -16.05
N THR A 36 -18.48 -11.83 -14.81
CA THR A 36 -19.58 -12.71 -14.43
C THR A 36 -20.43 -12.08 -13.35
N ARG A 37 -21.71 -12.42 -13.34
CA ARG A 37 -22.70 -11.92 -12.40
C ARG A 37 -23.42 -13.09 -11.75
N TRP A 38 -23.76 -12.90 -10.50
CA TRP A 38 -24.65 -13.77 -9.77
C TRP A 38 -25.73 -12.89 -9.13
N HIS A 39 -26.98 -13.34 -9.15
CA HIS A 39 -28.10 -12.63 -8.59
C HIS A 39 -29.10 -13.63 -8.01
N ASP A 40 -29.53 -13.41 -6.78
CA ASP A 40 -30.62 -14.17 -6.15
C ASP A 40 -31.30 -13.32 -5.07
N GLY A 41 -32.61 -13.16 -5.18
CA GLY A 41 -33.42 -12.40 -4.25
C GLY A 41 -32.89 -10.97 -4.03
N PRO A 42 -32.57 -10.58 -2.77
CA PRO A 42 -32.10 -9.23 -2.44
C PRO A 42 -30.63 -8.97 -2.75
N ALA A 43 -29.85 -9.96 -3.18
CA ALA A 43 -28.41 -9.87 -3.32
C ALA A 43 -27.94 -10.07 -4.76
N GLY A 44 -26.92 -9.33 -5.15
CA GLY A 44 -26.21 -9.53 -6.41
C GLY A 44 -24.73 -9.26 -6.28
N MET A 45 -23.93 -10.08 -6.95
CA MET A 45 -22.47 -10.02 -6.93
C MET A 45 -21.90 -10.06 -8.34
N ILE A 46 -20.77 -9.41 -8.52
CA ILE A 46 -20.05 -9.29 -9.78
C ILE A 46 -18.60 -9.67 -9.55
N ARG A 47 -18.04 -10.45 -10.47
CA ARG A 47 -16.61 -10.73 -10.56
C ARG A 47 -16.08 -10.23 -11.89
N PHE A 48 -15.04 -9.41 -11.85
CA PHE A 48 -14.21 -9.03 -12.99
C PHE A 48 -13.00 -9.96 -13.00
N HIS A 49 -12.90 -10.83 -14.00
CA HIS A 49 -11.87 -11.86 -14.08
C HIS A 49 -10.58 -11.33 -14.68
N HIS A 50 -9.46 -11.66 -14.04
CA HIS A 50 -8.12 -11.45 -14.55
C HIS A 50 -7.20 -12.53 -13.98
N ALA A 51 -7.01 -13.59 -14.74
CA ALA A 51 -6.24 -14.75 -14.33
C ALA A 51 -4.73 -14.45 -14.39
N THR A 52 -4.07 -14.52 -13.25
CA THR A 52 -2.62 -14.30 -13.12
C THR A 52 -1.91 -15.51 -12.51
N THR A 53 -2.66 -16.49 -11.99
CA THR A 53 -2.13 -17.76 -11.51
C THR A 53 -2.64 -18.92 -12.37
N PRO A 54 -1.95 -20.06 -12.43
CA PRO A 54 -2.39 -21.22 -13.22
C PRO A 54 -3.81 -21.67 -12.85
N GLU A 55 -4.13 -21.69 -11.56
CA GLU A 55 -5.43 -22.18 -11.06
C GLU A 55 -6.57 -21.19 -11.38
N ALA A 56 -6.28 -19.88 -11.44
CA ALA A 56 -7.28 -18.85 -11.73
C ALA A 56 -7.83 -18.92 -13.17
N VAL A 57 -7.16 -19.62 -14.09
CA VAL A 57 -7.66 -19.82 -15.47
C VAL A 57 -9.00 -20.56 -15.49
N ALA A 58 -9.20 -21.49 -14.54
CA ALA A 58 -10.43 -22.26 -14.41
C ALA A 58 -11.44 -21.66 -13.42
N GLU A 59 -11.14 -20.48 -12.88
CA GLU A 59 -11.94 -19.81 -11.86
C GLU A 59 -13.37 -19.51 -12.33
N ARG A 60 -14.35 -19.86 -11.50
CA ARG A 60 -15.75 -19.50 -11.68
C ARG A 60 -16.26 -18.81 -10.44
N GLN A 61 -16.65 -17.56 -10.59
CA GLN A 61 -17.13 -16.71 -9.49
C GLN A 61 -18.24 -15.76 -10.01
N PRO A 62 -19.15 -15.30 -9.13
CA PRO A 62 -19.32 -15.66 -7.71
C PRO A 62 -19.59 -17.15 -7.53
N LEU A 63 -19.00 -17.79 -6.51
CA LEU A 63 -19.01 -19.23 -6.30
C LEU A 63 -20.03 -19.63 -5.23
N PRO A 64 -21.10 -20.40 -5.59
CA PRO A 64 -22.01 -20.98 -4.60
C PRO A 64 -21.38 -22.19 -3.91
N GLY A 65 -21.50 -22.24 -2.58
CA GLY A 65 -21.06 -23.35 -1.75
C GLY A 65 -22.17 -24.33 -1.42
N ALA A 66 -21.78 -25.47 -0.85
CA ALA A 66 -22.72 -26.51 -0.41
C ALA A 66 -23.63 -26.05 0.74
N SER A 67 -23.19 -25.08 1.54
CA SER A 67 -23.98 -24.43 2.60
C SER A 67 -25.05 -23.45 2.08
N GLY A 68 -25.12 -23.19 0.77
CA GLY A 68 -25.92 -22.12 0.17
C GLY A 68 -25.28 -20.74 0.24
N ALA A 69 -24.15 -20.58 0.93
CA ALA A 69 -23.39 -19.33 0.90
C ALA A 69 -22.79 -19.10 -0.50
N VAL A 70 -22.70 -17.84 -0.92
CA VAL A 70 -22.09 -17.45 -2.20
C VAL A 70 -20.91 -16.52 -1.94
N MET A 71 -19.73 -16.85 -2.48
CA MET A 71 -18.52 -16.07 -2.29
C MET A 71 -18.06 -15.37 -3.57
N ALA A 72 -17.74 -14.09 -3.46
CA ALA A 72 -16.90 -13.35 -4.40
C ALA A 72 -15.55 -13.08 -3.73
N PHE A 73 -14.46 -13.46 -4.40
CA PHE A 73 -13.10 -13.38 -3.86
C PHE A 73 -12.19 -12.68 -4.88
N ASP A 74 -11.53 -11.62 -4.46
CA ASP A 74 -10.52 -10.92 -5.25
C ASP A 74 -9.17 -11.05 -4.59
N GLY A 75 -8.26 -11.83 -5.18
CA GLY A 75 -6.94 -11.96 -4.60
C GLY A 75 -6.23 -13.27 -4.86
N ARG A 76 -5.26 -13.54 -3.99
CA ARG A 76 -4.36 -14.70 -4.04
C ARG A 76 -4.10 -15.22 -2.62
N LEU A 77 -4.06 -16.54 -2.48
CA LEU A 77 -3.66 -17.25 -1.27
C LEU A 77 -2.20 -17.71 -1.38
N ASP A 78 -1.35 -17.27 -0.45
CA ASP A 78 0.09 -17.48 -0.49
C ASP A 78 0.58 -18.66 0.37
N ASN A 79 -0.33 -19.24 1.17
CA ASN A 79 -0.07 -20.43 2.00
C ASN A 79 -0.97 -21.61 1.64
N ARG A 80 -1.26 -21.79 0.34
CA ARG A 80 -2.18 -22.84 -0.17
C ARG A 80 -1.90 -24.23 0.43
N GLY A 81 -0.63 -24.62 0.54
CA GLY A 81 -0.24 -25.92 1.09
C GLY A 81 -0.77 -26.13 2.51
N ASP A 82 -0.63 -25.14 3.38
CA ASP A 82 -1.11 -25.18 4.76
C ASP A 82 -2.64 -25.26 4.81
N LEU A 83 -3.32 -24.47 3.95
CA LEU A 83 -4.78 -24.44 3.87
C LEU A 83 -5.37 -25.77 3.37
N LEU A 84 -4.74 -26.37 2.37
CA LEU A 84 -5.13 -27.70 1.87
C LEU A 84 -4.90 -28.78 2.92
N ALA A 85 -3.79 -28.73 3.64
CA ALA A 85 -3.53 -29.63 4.77
C ALA A 85 -4.58 -29.48 5.88
N LEU A 86 -4.98 -28.25 6.19
CA LEU A 86 -6.02 -27.95 7.18
C LEU A 86 -7.40 -28.52 6.81
N LEU A 87 -7.70 -28.59 5.50
CA LEU A 87 -8.94 -29.17 4.96
C LEU A 87 -8.90 -30.70 4.85
N GLY A 88 -7.77 -31.36 5.05
CA GLY A 88 -7.61 -32.81 5.04
C GLY A 88 -8.00 -33.46 3.70
N GLU A 89 -8.96 -34.38 3.69
CA GLU A 89 -9.41 -35.08 2.46
C GLU A 89 -10.02 -34.12 1.43
N ARG A 90 -10.83 -33.17 1.89
CA ARG A 90 -11.38 -32.10 1.03
C ARG A 90 -10.28 -31.28 0.40
N GLY A 91 -9.21 -31.00 1.14
CA GLY A 91 -8.04 -30.27 0.65
C GLY A 91 -7.30 -31.00 -0.45
N ARG A 92 -7.16 -32.37 -0.35
CA ARG A 92 -6.56 -33.17 -1.42
C ARG A 92 -7.34 -33.04 -2.74
N ALA A 93 -8.66 -33.02 -2.67
CA ALA A 93 -9.51 -32.80 -3.83
C ALA A 93 -9.40 -31.40 -4.45
N LEU A 94 -8.99 -30.42 -3.67
CA LEU A 94 -8.85 -29.01 -4.08
C LEU A 94 -7.41 -28.61 -4.45
N ALA A 95 -6.47 -29.54 -4.56
CA ALA A 95 -5.05 -29.21 -4.77
C ALA A 95 -4.79 -28.33 -6.01
N GLY A 96 -5.49 -28.56 -7.11
CA GLY A 96 -5.42 -27.74 -8.35
C GLY A 96 -6.54 -26.71 -8.52
N ALA A 97 -7.41 -26.55 -7.53
CA ALA A 97 -8.56 -25.66 -7.63
C ALA A 97 -8.17 -24.18 -7.46
N PRO A 98 -8.95 -23.24 -7.97
CA PRO A 98 -8.79 -21.80 -7.72
C PRO A 98 -8.78 -21.45 -6.23
N ASP A 99 -8.20 -20.30 -5.90
CA ASP A 99 -8.07 -19.84 -4.51
C ASP A 99 -9.44 -19.61 -3.84
N VAL A 100 -10.46 -19.21 -4.61
CA VAL A 100 -11.83 -19.05 -4.09
C VAL A 100 -12.44 -20.34 -3.60
N ASP A 101 -12.17 -21.47 -4.27
CA ASP A 101 -12.68 -22.80 -3.86
C ASP A 101 -12.12 -23.21 -2.50
N ILE A 102 -10.82 -22.94 -2.28
CA ILE A 102 -10.15 -23.20 -0.99
C ILE A 102 -10.72 -22.26 0.09
N ALA A 103 -10.87 -20.96 -0.22
CA ALA A 103 -11.42 -20.00 0.71
C ALA A 103 -12.86 -20.32 1.12
N LEU A 104 -13.71 -20.71 0.16
CA LEU A 104 -15.09 -21.10 0.44
C LEU A 104 -15.17 -22.42 1.25
N ALA A 105 -14.33 -23.40 0.93
CA ALA A 105 -14.25 -24.64 1.70
C ALA A 105 -13.84 -24.39 3.16
N LEU A 106 -12.90 -23.48 3.39
CA LEU A 106 -12.49 -23.06 4.75
C LEU A 106 -13.60 -22.31 5.47
N TRP A 107 -14.29 -21.40 4.77
CA TRP A 107 -15.46 -20.71 5.33
C TRP A 107 -16.53 -21.71 5.81
N GLU A 108 -16.86 -22.70 5.00
CA GLU A 108 -17.83 -23.73 5.35
C GLU A 108 -17.39 -24.60 6.53
N ALA A 109 -16.08 -24.88 6.65
CA ALA A 109 -15.54 -25.69 7.73
C ALA A 109 -15.35 -24.93 9.05
N ARG A 110 -15.02 -23.63 9.01
CA ARG A 110 -14.52 -22.88 10.16
C ARG A 110 -15.27 -21.58 10.46
N GLY A 111 -16.23 -21.18 9.60
CA GLY A 111 -16.89 -19.87 9.69
C GLY A 111 -15.86 -18.73 9.63
N GLU A 112 -16.13 -17.61 10.30
CA GLU A 112 -15.26 -16.43 10.29
C GLU A 112 -13.82 -16.68 10.78
N ARG A 113 -13.58 -17.75 11.55
CA ARG A 113 -12.22 -18.09 12.04
C ARG A 113 -11.25 -18.42 10.92
N PHE A 114 -11.74 -18.76 9.72
CA PHE A 114 -10.90 -19.04 8.55
C PHE A 114 -10.03 -17.85 8.16
N LEU A 115 -10.44 -16.61 8.47
CA LEU A 115 -9.67 -15.40 8.17
C LEU A 115 -8.26 -15.43 8.78
N ASN A 116 -8.13 -16.03 9.97
CA ASN A 116 -6.85 -16.14 10.68
C ASN A 116 -5.89 -17.14 10.03
N ASP A 117 -6.41 -18.02 9.18
CA ASP A 117 -5.61 -19.03 8.49
C ASP A 117 -5.07 -18.50 7.15
N LEU A 118 -5.70 -17.47 6.57
CA LEU A 118 -5.37 -16.97 5.24
C LEU A 118 -4.13 -16.07 5.24
N VAL A 119 -3.13 -16.43 4.46
CA VAL A 119 -2.00 -15.57 4.10
C VAL A 119 -2.10 -15.23 2.62
N GLY A 120 -1.93 -13.94 2.28
CA GLY A 120 -1.98 -13.44 0.91
C GLY A 120 -2.66 -12.08 0.80
N ASP A 121 -2.81 -11.64 -0.44
CA ASP A 121 -3.47 -10.38 -0.78
C ASP A 121 -4.88 -10.67 -1.27
N TRP A 122 -5.88 -10.36 -0.46
CA TRP A 122 -7.26 -10.67 -0.79
C TRP A 122 -8.28 -9.68 -0.19
N ALA A 123 -9.42 -9.57 -0.88
CA ALA A 123 -10.67 -9.02 -0.38
C ALA A 123 -11.80 -9.99 -0.78
N LEU A 124 -12.82 -10.11 0.05
CA LEU A 124 -13.91 -11.04 -0.21
C LEU A 124 -15.27 -10.51 0.24
N ALA A 125 -16.32 -11.04 -0.37
CA ALA A 125 -17.71 -10.84 0.03
C ALA A 125 -18.42 -12.20 0.04
N ILE A 126 -19.18 -12.47 1.09
CA ILE A 126 -19.92 -13.72 1.29
C ILE A 126 -21.37 -13.39 1.60
N TRP A 127 -22.28 -13.85 0.77
CA TRP A 127 -23.71 -13.78 1.00
C TRP A 127 -24.22 -15.09 1.61
N GLN A 128 -24.97 -14.99 2.70
CA GLN A 128 -25.66 -16.10 3.37
C GLN A 128 -27.18 -15.90 3.25
N PRO A 129 -27.85 -16.60 2.32
CA PRO A 129 -29.29 -16.40 2.05
C PRO A 129 -30.19 -16.69 3.25
N ASP A 130 -29.91 -17.75 3.98
CA ASP A 130 -30.65 -18.22 5.16
C ASP A 130 -30.69 -17.18 6.30
N ARG A 131 -29.61 -16.44 6.44
CA ARG A 131 -29.46 -15.36 7.44
C ARG A 131 -29.76 -13.96 6.89
N ARG A 132 -29.89 -13.83 5.59
CA ARG A 132 -29.88 -12.53 4.89
C ARG A 132 -28.71 -11.68 5.32
N ARG A 133 -27.53 -12.30 5.37
CA ARG A 133 -26.30 -11.67 5.85
C ARG A 133 -25.29 -11.54 4.72
N LEU A 134 -24.80 -10.32 4.51
CA LEU A 134 -23.60 -10.06 3.72
C LEU A 134 -22.43 -9.85 4.69
N PHE A 135 -21.35 -10.58 4.44
CA PHE A 135 -20.09 -10.44 5.18
C PHE A 135 -18.98 -10.10 4.20
N CYS A 136 -18.26 -9.02 4.42
CA CYS A 136 -17.09 -8.64 3.62
C CYS A 136 -15.87 -8.53 4.54
N ALA A 137 -14.71 -8.97 4.02
CA ALA A 137 -13.44 -8.89 4.76
C ALA A 137 -12.27 -8.55 3.82
N ARG A 138 -11.22 -7.97 4.40
CA ARG A 138 -10.00 -7.56 3.70
C ARG A 138 -8.76 -8.07 4.45
N SER A 139 -7.76 -8.51 3.68
CA SER A 139 -6.49 -9.01 4.22
C SER A 139 -5.74 -7.99 5.07
N PRO A 140 -4.89 -8.43 6.02
CA PRO A 140 -4.14 -7.52 6.90
C PRO A 140 -3.15 -6.62 6.17
N MET A 141 -2.59 -7.07 5.03
CA MET A 141 -1.67 -6.24 4.22
C MET A 141 -2.40 -5.19 3.39
N GLY A 142 -3.68 -5.42 3.07
CA GLY A 142 -4.56 -4.45 2.45
C GLY A 142 -4.26 -4.10 0.98
N TRP A 143 -3.59 -4.99 0.24
CA TRP A 143 -3.28 -4.79 -1.18
C TRP A 143 -4.47 -5.03 -2.12
N ARG A 144 -5.61 -5.53 -1.63
CA ARG A 144 -6.85 -5.59 -2.40
C ARG A 144 -7.82 -4.59 -1.80
N PRO A 145 -8.13 -3.47 -2.50
CA PRO A 145 -9.10 -2.49 -2.01
C PRO A 145 -10.49 -3.08 -1.90
N LEU A 146 -11.23 -2.66 -0.89
CA LEU A 146 -12.66 -2.90 -0.79
C LEU A 146 -13.31 -1.67 -0.16
N LEU A 147 -14.25 -1.07 -0.90
CA LEU A 147 -15.06 0.05 -0.45
C LEU A 147 -16.48 -0.43 -0.24
N TRP A 148 -17.22 0.28 0.59
CA TRP A 148 -18.63 0.00 0.84
C TRP A 148 -19.42 1.30 1.10
N SER A 149 -20.73 1.23 0.88
CA SER A 149 -21.70 2.30 1.18
C SER A 149 -22.97 1.69 1.69
N PHE A 150 -23.72 2.44 2.52
CA PHE A 150 -25.03 2.05 3.00
C PHE A 150 -25.90 3.29 3.20
N ASP A 151 -27.02 3.36 2.51
CA ASP A 151 -27.98 4.46 2.57
C ASP A 151 -29.21 4.16 3.45
N GLY A 152 -29.16 3.07 4.24
CA GLY A 152 -30.30 2.56 5.03
C GLY A 152 -31.17 1.57 4.26
N ARG A 153 -31.04 1.46 2.94
CA ARG A 153 -31.81 0.56 2.08
C ARG A 153 -30.91 -0.39 1.30
N THR A 154 -29.89 0.13 0.65
CA THR A 154 -28.98 -0.63 -0.21
C THR A 154 -27.60 -0.58 0.38
N PHE A 155 -27.02 -1.75 0.63
CA PHE A 155 -25.61 -1.89 0.93
C PHE A 155 -24.87 -2.23 -0.37
N GLY A 156 -23.90 -1.40 -0.74
CA GLY A 156 -23.03 -1.64 -1.87
C GLY A 156 -21.60 -1.94 -1.43
N PHE A 157 -20.91 -2.79 -2.17
CA PHE A 157 -19.47 -3.01 -2.03
C PHE A 157 -18.80 -3.07 -3.40
N ALA A 158 -17.57 -2.59 -3.48
CA ALA A 158 -16.79 -2.64 -4.71
C ALA A 158 -15.29 -2.44 -4.44
N THR A 159 -14.48 -2.94 -5.34
CA THR A 159 -13.04 -2.65 -5.35
C THR A 159 -12.75 -1.17 -5.67
N GLU A 160 -13.65 -0.48 -6.37
CA GLU A 160 -13.43 0.87 -6.89
C GLU A 160 -14.54 1.85 -6.48
N PRO A 161 -14.22 3.13 -6.21
CA PRO A 161 -15.22 4.11 -5.79
C PRO A 161 -16.25 4.39 -6.88
N ARG A 162 -15.85 4.41 -8.15
CA ARG A 162 -16.76 4.72 -9.26
C ARG A 162 -17.90 3.70 -9.41
N ALA A 163 -17.61 2.43 -9.14
CA ALA A 163 -18.60 1.36 -9.12
C ALA A 163 -19.72 1.60 -8.08
N LEU A 164 -19.39 2.23 -6.95
CA LEU A 164 -20.36 2.63 -5.93
C LEU A 164 -21.03 3.96 -6.29
N VAL A 165 -20.27 5.03 -6.49
CA VAL A 165 -20.80 6.38 -6.68
C VAL A 165 -21.70 6.46 -7.91
N VAL A 166 -21.26 5.93 -9.05
CA VAL A 166 -22.00 5.96 -10.31
C VAL A 166 -22.94 4.74 -10.43
N GLY A 167 -22.45 3.54 -10.06
CA GLY A 167 -23.20 2.31 -10.21
C GLY A 167 -24.46 2.23 -9.33
N LEU A 168 -24.38 2.76 -8.10
CA LEU A 168 -25.53 2.84 -7.18
C LEU A 168 -26.29 4.17 -7.26
N ASP A 169 -25.83 5.10 -8.11
CA ASP A 169 -26.43 6.43 -8.25
C ASP A 169 -26.44 7.21 -6.92
N LEU A 170 -25.29 7.18 -6.21
CA LEU A 170 -25.15 7.87 -4.94
C LEU A 170 -25.08 9.39 -5.15
N GLU A 171 -25.68 10.14 -4.24
CA GLU A 171 -25.53 11.59 -4.24
C GLU A 171 -24.06 11.98 -4.10
N ARG A 172 -23.56 12.79 -5.03
CA ARG A 172 -22.17 13.23 -5.03
C ARG A 172 -21.97 14.34 -4.02
N ARG A 173 -21.53 13.98 -2.83
CA ARG A 173 -21.16 14.91 -1.75
C ARG A 173 -19.72 14.71 -1.35
N LEU A 174 -19.02 15.83 -1.11
CA LEU A 174 -17.63 15.83 -0.65
C LEU A 174 -17.51 15.52 0.85
N ASP A 175 -16.55 14.69 1.23
CA ASP A 175 -16.08 14.60 2.61
C ASP A 175 -14.94 15.60 2.82
N GLU A 176 -15.30 16.84 3.21
CA GLU A 176 -14.33 17.90 3.43
C GLU A 176 -13.33 17.58 4.56
N GLY A 177 -13.69 16.71 5.51
CA GLY A 177 -12.78 16.27 6.56
C GLY A 177 -11.64 15.40 6.01
N ALA A 178 -11.97 14.40 5.18
CA ALA A 178 -10.97 13.57 4.50
C ALA A 178 -10.12 14.38 3.52
N ILE A 179 -10.72 15.34 2.81
CA ILE A 179 -10.01 16.29 1.95
C ILE A 179 -9.04 17.15 2.77
N GLY A 180 -9.47 17.60 3.96
CA GLY A 180 -8.62 18.38 4.85
C GLY A 180 -7.38 17.63 5.34
N GLU A 181 -7.54 16.36 5.69
CA GLU A 181 -6.41 15.47 6.00
C GLU A 181 -5.43 15.37 4.83
N MET A 182 -5.96 15.24 3.62
CA MET A 182 -5.16 15.16 2.39
C MET A 182 -4.39 16.45 2.14
N LEU A 183 -5.07 17.60 2.09
CA LEU A 183 -4.47 18.90 1.77
C LEU A 183 -3.46 19.36 2.83
N SER A 184 -3.65 18.96 4.09
CA SER A 184 -2.68 19.19 5.16
C SER A 184 -1.53 18.18 5.18
N ALA A 185 -1.56 17.17 4.31
CA ALA A 185 -0.63 16.03 4.29
C ALA A 185 -0.59 15.24 5.61
N ARG A 186 -1.66 15.31 6.40
CA ARG A 186 -1.77 14.66 7.71
C ARG A 186 -2.94 13.69 7.75
N PHE A 187 -2.66 12.48 7.38
CA PHE A 187 -3.63 11.39 7.27
C PHE A 187 -3.78 10.68 8.62
N VAL A 188 -4.97 10.66 9.17
CA VAL A 188 -5.29 9.93 10.42
C VAL A 188 -6.41 8.93 10.21
N THR A 189 -7.34 9.20 9.29
CA THR A 189 -8.50 8.34 9.03
C THR A 189 -8.24 7.41 7.85
N GLY A 190 -8.07 6.12 8.10
CA GLY A 190 -7.80 5.13 7.05
C GLY A 190 -9.05 4.65 6.30
N THR A 191 -10.24 4.88 6.86
CA THR A 191 -11.52 4.38 6.36
C THR A 191 -12.30 5.39 5.51
N ASP A 192 -12.11 6.68 5.73
CA ASP A 192 -12.82 7.72 4.98
C ASP A 192 -12.30 7.82 3.54
N THR A 193 -13.20 8.13 2.63
CA THR A 193 -12.89 8.51 1.25
C THR A 193 -13.27 9.97 1.02
N PHE A 194 -12.96 10.53 -0.16
CA PHE A 194 -13.39 11.90 -0.49
C PHE A 194 -14.88 12.01 -0.83
N TRP A 195 -15.57 10.87 -0.89
CA TRP A 195 -17.00 10.76 -1.17
C TRP A 195 -17.77 10.50 0.12
N GLN A 196 -18.62 11.42 0.54
CA GLN A 196 -19.48 11.24 1.71
C GLN A 196 -20.37 10.01 1.53
N GLY A 197 -20.43 9.15 2.55
CA GLY A 197 -21.22 7.91 2.49
C GLY A 197 -20.54 6.73 1.79
N VAL A 198 -19.33 6.90 1.26
CA VAL A 198 -18.48 5.80 0.76
C VAL A 198 -17.29 5.63 1.68
N GLN A 199 -17.16 4.45 2.26
CA GLN A 199 -16.07 4.12 3.18
C GLN A 199 -15.16 3.04 2.62
N ARG A 200 -13.91 3.08 2.99
CA ARG A 200 -12.92 2.03 2.75
C ARG A 200 -12.98 1.01 3.87
N LEU A 201 -12.98 -0.27 3.53
CA LEU A 201 -12.74 -1.31 4.53
C LEU A 201 -11.26 -1.31 4.91
N GLY A 202 -10.98 -1.15 6.20
CA GLY A 202 -9.61 -1.11 6.73
C GLY A 202 -8.85 -2.42 6.52
N GLN A 203 -7.54 -2.37 6.69
CA GLN A 203 -6.67 -3.56 6.71
C GLN A 203 -7.04 -4.47 7.88
N GLY A 204 -7.14 -5.78 7.64
CA GLY A 204 -7.53 -6.72 8.69
C GLY A 204 -8.89 -6.42 9.31
N ALA A 205 -9.77 -5.76 8.58
CA ALA A 205 -11.13 -5.43 9.03
C ALA A 205 -12.19 -6.23 8.27
N ALA A 206 -13.36 -6.29 8.88
CA ALA A 206 -14.56 -6.85 8.30
C ALA A 206 -15.74 -5.88 8.45
N VAL A 207 -16.69 -5.99 7.53
CA VAL A 207 -18.00 -5.32 7.60
C VAL A 207 -19.09 -6.32 7.30
N GLU A 208 -20.18 -6.24 8.03
CA GLU A 208 -21.37 -7.03 7.76
C GLU A 208 -22.63 -6.18 7.69
N LEU A 209 -23.55 -6.60 6.82
CA LEU A 209 -24.94 -6.23 6.85
C LEU A 209 -25.76 -7.44 7.31
N GLU A 210 -26.45 -7.34 8.43
CA GLU A 210 -27.40 -8.35 8.89
C GLU A 210 -28.62 -7.66 9.49
N LYS A 211 -29.83 -8.09 9.09
CA LYS A 211 -31.11 -7.55 9.59
C LYS A 211 -31.19 -6.01 9.51
N GLY A 212 -30.69 -5.43 8.41
CA GLY A 212 -30.69 -3.98 8.16
C GLY A 212 -29.70 -3.17 9.00
N ARG A 213 -28.80 -3.82 9.73
CA ARG A 213 -27.76 -3.17 10.52
C ARG A 213 -26.39 -3.44 9.95
N VAL A 214 -25.56 -2.41 9.91
CA VAL A 214 -24.15 -2.51 9.49
C VAL A 214 -23.27 -2.50 10.73
N ARG A 215 -22.31 -3.42 10.77
CA ARG A 215 -21.26 -3.50 11.80
C ARG A 215 -19.89 -3.64 11.14
N THR A 216 -18.89 -2.91 11.65
CA THR A 216 -17.49 -3.02 11.25
C THR A 216 -16.63 -3.39 12.46
N TRP A 217 -15.59 -4.19 12.24
CA TRP A 217 -14.60 -4.51 13.28
C TRP A 217 -13.28 -4.92 12.67
N HIS A 218 -12.20 -4.78 13.46
CA HIS A 218 -10.91 -5.35 13.11
C HIS A 218 -10.87 -6.80 13.63
N TRP A 219 -10.59 -7.74 12.73
CA TRP A 219 -10.44 -9.16 13.05
C TRP A 219 -8.98 -9.57 13.22
N HIS A 220 -8.04 -8.77 12.66
CA HIS A 220 -6.61 -9.00 12.77
C HIS A 220 -5.98 -7.90 13.63
N SER A 221 -5.41 -8.30 14.77
CA SER A 221 -4.67 -7.43 15.68
C SER A 221 -3.58 -8.26 16.36
N GLY A 222 -2.47 -7.63 16.78
CA GLY A 222 -1.47 -8.34 17.58
C GLY A 222 -2.06 -9.24 18.68
N PRO A 223 -1.27 -9.91 19.48
CA PRO A 223 0.10 -9.57 19.85
C PRO A 223 1.14 -10.06 18.86
N PHE A 224 2.27 -9.39 18.83
CA PHE A 224 3.45 -9.81 18.10
C PHE A 224 4.45 -10.43 19.09
N GLU A 225 5.05 -11.55 18.68
CA GLU A 225 6.08 -12.22 19.47
C GLU A 225 7.31 -11.32 19.66
N ASP A 226 7.93 -11.33 20.85
CA ASP A 226 9.23 -10.69 21.07
C ASP A 226 10.35 -11.68 20.72
N LEU A 227 11.08 -11.40 19.64
CA LEU A 227 12.15 -12.24 19.13
C LEU A 227 13.55 -11.83 19.70
N SER A 228 13.60 -11.05 20.76
CA SER A 228 14.86 -10.59 21.36
C SER A 228 15.70 -11.71 21.97
N HIS A 229 15.15 -12.89 22.14
CA HIS A 229 15.81 -14.09 22.63
C HIS A 229 16.59 -14.86 21.55
N LEU A 230 16.32 -14.57 20.27
CA LEU A 230 17.00 -15.21 19.14
C LEU A 230 18.36 -14.56 18.85
N SER A 231 19.32 -15.37 18.42
CA SER A 231 20.61 -14.88 17.92
C SER A 231 20.46 -14.17 16.56
N GLU A 232 21.46 -13.37 16.19
CA GLU A 232 21.49 -12.73 14.86
C GLU A 232 21.47 -13.78 13.74
N GLY A 233 22.16 -14.90 13.90
CA GLY A 233 22.17 -16.00 12.94
C GLY A 233 20.77 -16.60 12.76
N ASP A 234 20.07 -16.90 13.85
CA ASP A 234 18.70 -17.44 13.81
C ASP A 234 17.72 -16.46 13.12
N LEU A 235 17.86 -15.16 13.42
CA LEU A 235 17.05 -14.12 12.79
C LEU A 235 17.31 -14.01 11.28
N VAL A 236 18.58 -14.10 10.86
CA VAL A 236 18.97 -14.10 9.44
C VAL A 236 18.40 -15.32 8.72
N GLU A 237 18.54 -16.51 9.30
CA GLU A 237 18.01 -17.75 8.72
C GLU A 237 16.49 -17.70 8.61
N ARG A 238 15.81 -17.31 9.67
CA ARG A 238 14.35 -17.19 9.68
C ARG A 238 13.85 -16.16 8.67
N PHE A 239 14.52 -15.03 8.54
CA PHE A 239 14.19 -14.03 7.51
C PHE A 239 14.34 -14.61 6.10
N ARG A 240 15.43 -15.33 5.81
CA ARG A 240 15.64 -15.97 4.50
C ARG A 240 14.53 -16.97 4.19
N GLU A 241 14.15 -17.82 5.14
CA GLU A 241 13.06 -18.78 4.98
C GLU A 241 11.73 -18.10 4.63
N LEU A 242 11.38 -17.04 5.36
CA LEU A 242 10.13 -16.31 5.14
C LEU A 242 10.14 -15.55 3.80
N LEU A 243 11.29 -14.99 3.41
CA LEU A 243 11.47 -14.36 2.10
C LEU A 243 11.33 -15.39 0.97
N ASP A 244 11.90 -16.57 1.13
CA ASP A 244 11.73 -17.66 0.17
C ASP A 244 10.28 -18.08 -0.01
N GLN A 245 9.56 -18.28 1.11
CA GLN A 245 8.13 -18.60 1.08
C GLN A 245 7.32 -17.54 0.35
N SER A 246 7.61 -16.26 0.63
CA SER A 246 6.95 -15.14 -0.04
C SER A 246 7.26 -15.09 -1.54
N LEU A 247 8.53 -15.25 -1.92
CA LEU A 247 8.94 -15.27 -3.32
C LEU A 247 8.33 -16.44 -4.08
N ILE A 248 8.33 -17.65 -3.53
CA ILE A 248 7.71 -18.82 -4.15
C ILE A 248 6.22 -18.56 -4.41
N ALA A 249 5.52 -17.99 -3.43
CA ALA A 249 4.10 -17.69 -3.57
C ALA A 249 3.83 -16.56 -4.59
N THR A 250 4.60 -15.48 -4.54
CA THR A 250 4.41 -14.31 -5.43
C THR A 250 4.88 -14.57 -6.87
N MET A 251 5.79 -15.52 -7.09
CA MET A 251 6.23 -15.96 -8.43
C MET A 251 5.24 -16.95 -9.09
N ARG A 252 4.24 -17.46 -8.39
CA ARG A 252 3.20 -18.32 -8.95
C ARG A 252 2.39 -17.55 -10.01
N SER A 253 2.60 -17.86 -11.29
CA SER A 253 1.99 -17.13 -12.40
C SER A 253 1.76 -18.03 -13.61
N ASN A 254 0.72 -17.72 -14.40
CA ASN A 254 0.45 -18.33 -15.70
C ASN A 254 1.16 -17.60 -16.85
N THR A 255 1.76 -16.43 -16.60
CA THR A 255 2.52 -15.64 -17.57
C THR A 255 3.94 -15.37 -17.07
N THR A 256 4.77 -14.72 -17.89
CA THR A 256 6.08 -14.20 -17.46
C THR A 256 5.91 -13.29 -16.24
N VAL A 257 6.81 -13.44 -15.25
CA VAL A 257 6.87 -12.58 -14.07
C VAL A 257 8.02 -11.59 -14.25
N SER A 258 7.70 -10.33 -14.28
CA SER A 258 8.70 -9.25 -14.29
C SER A 258 8.99 -8.77 -12.87
N ALA A 259 10.15 -8.17 -12.64
CA ALA A 259 10.49 -7.51 -11.37
C ALA A 259 11.21 -6.20 -11.60
N HIS A 260 10.85 -5.16 -10.87
CA HIS A 260 11.60 -3.91 -10.86
C HIS A 260 13.02 -4.14 -10.37
N LEU A 261 14.00 -3.57 -11.09
CA LEU A 261 15.41 -3.56 -10.70
C LEU A 261 15.95 -2.14 -10.75
N SER A 262 15.94 -1.45 -9.63
CA SER A 262 16.51 -0.09 -9.51
C SER A 262 17.98 -0.09 -9.09
N GLY A 263 18.56 -1.25 -8.74
CA GLY A 263 19.87 -1.30 -8.09
C GLY A 263 19.84 -0.85 -6.60
N GLY A 264 18.66 -0.52 -6.06
CA GLY A 264 18.43 -0.36 -4.63
C GLY A 264 18.37 -1.71 -3.92
N LEU A 265 18.66 -1.72 -2.62
CA LEU A 265 18.77 -2.95 -1.82
C LEU A 265 17.52 -3.86 -1.91
N ASP A 266 16.32 -3.28 -1.83
CA ASP A 266 15.06 -4.04 -1.75
C ASP A 266 14.70 -4.71 -3.07
N SER A 267 14.69 -3.97 -4.18
CA SER A 267 14.38 -4.51 -5.50
C SER A 267 15.44 -5.53 -5.96
N SER A 268 16.70 -5.26 -5.66
CA SER A 268 17.80 -6.17 -5.96
C SER A 268 17.69 -7.48 -5.17
N THR A 269 17.25 -7.42 -3.89
CA THR A 269 16.96 -8.60 -3.07
C THR A 269 15.91 -9.49 -3.72
N VAL A 270 14.80 -8.90 -4.20
CA VAL A 270 13.72 -9.64 -4.87
C VAL A 270 14.24 -10.35 -6.13
N VAL A 271 14.97 -9.64 -7.00
CA VAL A 271 15.50 -10.20 -8.25
C VAL A 271 16.55 -11.28 -7.98
N ALA A 272 17.53 -10.99 -7.13
CA ALA A 272 18.62 -11.92 -6.88
C ALA A 272 18.13 -13.20 -6.20
N ARG A 273 17.30 -13.08 -5.15
CA ARG A 273 16.82 -14.25 -4.43
C ARG A 273 15.84 -15.09 -5.26
N ALA A 274 14.96 -14.47 -6.06
CA ALA A 274 14.10 -15.20 -7.00
C ALA A 274 14.94 -15.98 -8.04
N THR A 275 16.05 -15.40 -8.52
CA THR A 275 16.97 -16.06 -9.44
C THR A 275 17.66 -17.27 -8.79
N GLU A 276 18.13 -17.15 -7.55
CA GLU A 276 18.71 -18.28 -6.81
C GLU A 276 17.69 -19.40 -6.60
N LEU A 277 16.44 -19.08 -6.21
CA LEU A 277 15.37 -20.05 -6.03
C LEU A 277 15.02 -20.77 -7.34
N HIS A 278 15.02 -20.08 -8.47
CA HIS A 278 14.82 -20.70 -9.78
C HIS A 278 15.96 -21.66 -10.12
N ARG A 279 17.22 -21.25 -9.94
CA ARG A 279 18.39 -22.13 -10.15
C ARG A 279 18.39 -23.36 -9.25
N ALA A 280 17.84 -23.22 -8.06
CA ALA A 280 17.66 -24.32 -7.11
C ALA A 280 16.44 -25.21 -7.43
N GLY A 281 15.67 -24.93 -8.49
CA GLY A 281 14.47 -25.68 -8.88
C GLY A 281 13.28 -25.50 -7.94
N ARG A 282 13.30 -24.47 -7.09
CA ARG A 282 12.22 -24.17 -6.14
C ARG A 282 11.13 -23.28 -6.74
N ILE A 283 11.42 -22.60 -7.84
CA ILE A 283 10.51 -21.78 -8.66
C ILE A 283 10.66 -22.22 -10.11
N ASP A 284 9.55 -22.47 -10.78
CA ASP A 284 9.54 -23.00 -12.16
C ASP A 284 9.97 -21.96 -13.20
N ARG A 285 9.76 -20.68 -12.93
CA ARG A 285 9.97 -19.58 -13.89
C ARG A 285 11.10 -18.67 -13.45
N GLN A 286 11.95 -18.30 -14.43
CA GLN A 286 12.93 -17.23 -14.24
C GLN A 286 12.23 -15.89 -14.16
N VAL A 287 12.60 -15.06 -13.19
CA VAL A 287 12.16 -13.66 -13.11
C VAL A 287 12.82 -12.84 -14.23
N GLN A 288 12.05 -11.93 -14.85
CA GLN A 288 12.54 -10.99 -15.85
C GLN A 288 12.74 -9.60 -15.23
N PRO A 289 13.98 -9.15 -15.00
CA PRO A 289 14.21 -7.82 -14.47
C PRO A 289 13.79 -6.71 -15.46
N VAL A 290 13.20 -5.63 -14.93
CA VAL A 290 12.84 -4.42 -15.68
C VAL A 290 13.45 -3.21 -14.95
N THR A 291 14.17 -2.36 -15.67
CA THR A 291 14.84 -1.18 -15.12
C THR A 291 14.60 0.06 -15.98
N ALA A 292 14.48 1.22 -15.36
CA ALA A 292 14.55 2.51 -16.02
C ALA A 292 15.98 3.07 -15.89
N ARG A 293 16.48 3.67 -16.96
CA ARG A 293 17.81 4.28 -16.97
C ARG A 293 17.70 5.76 -17.31
N PHE A 294 18.53 6.57 -16.64
CA PHE A 294 18.56 8.03 -16.75
C PHE A 294 20.00 8.53 -16.97
N PRO A 295 20.64 8.19 -18.11
CA PRO A 295 22.05 8.50 -18.33
C PRO A 295 22.36 9.98 -18.16
N GLY A 296 23.30 10.30 -17.27
CA GLY A 296 23.74 11.67 -17.01
C GLY A 296 22.87 12.46 -16.04
N GLU A 297 21.80 11.86 -15.48
CA GLU A 297 20.96 12.50 -14.47
C GLU A 297 21.31 12.04 -13.05
N ALA A 298 20.98 12.89 -12.06
CA ALA A 298 21.27 12.60 -10.63
C ALA A 298 20.52 11.37 -10.09
N GLN A 299 19.42 10.96 -10.73
CA GLN A 299 18.66 9.75 -10.41
C GLN A 299 19.11 8.49 -11.15
N ASP A 300 20.20 8.55 -11.96
CA ASP A 300 20.66 7.38 -12.70
C ASP A 300 21.23 6.30 -11.77
N GLU A 301 20.53 5.19 -11.68
CA GLU A 301 20.91 4.02 -10.90
C GLU A 301 21.56 2.91 -11.76
N THR A 302 21.92 3.21 -13.01
CA THR A 302 22.50 2.25 -13.96
C THR A 302 23.72 1.49 -13.41
N PRO A 303 24.68 2.11 -12.71
CA PRO A 303 25.83 1.37 -12.18
C PRO A 303 25.45 0.23 -11.23
N TRP A 304 24.46 0.45 -10.37
CA TRP A 304 24.03 -0.54 -9.39
C TRP A 304 23.11 -1.60 -10.01
N SER A 305 22.18 -1.23 -10.90
CA SER A 305 21.35 -2.22 -11.60
C SER A 305 22.19 -3.14 -12.47
N LYS A 306 23.20 -2.63 -13.17
CA LYS A 306 24.17 -3.45 -13.94
C LYS A 306 24.97 -4.37 -13.07
N ALA A 307 25.46 -3.92 -11.91
CA ALA A 307 26.18 -4.79 -10.97
C ALA A 307 25.32 -5.98 -10.53
N VAL A 308 24.00 -5.79 -10.34
CA VAL A 308 23.08 -6.91 -10.06
C VAL A 308 22.91 -7.80 -11.29
N GLU A 309 22.67 -7.23 -12.49
CA GLU A 309 22.52 -7.97 -13.74
C GLU A 309 23.71 -8.93 -13.95
N GLU A 310 24.93 -8.41 -13.81
CA GLU A 310 26.18 -9.17 -13.95
C GLU A 310 26.29 -10.27 -12.89
N HIS A 311 25.99 -9.94 -11.61
CA HIS A 311 26.10 -10.88 -10.50
C HIS A 311 25.11 -12.05 -10.63
N VAL A 312 23.86 -11.75 -11.03
CA VAL A 312 22.82 -12.77 -11.20
C VAL A 312 22.81 -13.39 -12.61
N GLY A 313 23.63 -12.90 -13.55
CA GLY A 313 23.70 -13.42 -14.92
C GLY A 313 22.40 -13.24 -15.71
N LEU A 314 21.67 -12.15 -15.48
CA LEU A 314 20.46 -11.77 -16.20
C LEU A 314 20.64 -10.41 -16.85
N THR A 315 19.91 -10.19 -17.94
CA THR A 315 19.84 -8.87 -18.58
C THR A 315 18.47 -8.26 -18.33
N ALA A 316 18.44 -7.06 -17.74
CA ALA A 316 17.21 -6.34 -17.52
C ALA A 316 16.64 -5.77 -18.83
N ARG A 317 15.31 -5.80 -18.96
CA ARG A 317 14.60 -5.00 -19.94
C ARG A 317 14.70 -3.54 -19.53
N VAL A 318 15.17 -2.70 -20.44
CA VAL A 318 15.35 -1.28 -20.18
C VAL A 318 14.13 -0.52 -20.70
N THR A 319 13.52 0.28 -19.83
CA THR A 319 12.46 1.22 -20.22
C THR A 319 13.01 2.63 -20.26
N SER A 320 12.50 3.46 -21.17
CA SER A 320 12.63 4.91 -21.07
C SER A 320 11.64 5.43 -20.03
N ALA A 321 12.01 6.47 -19.31
CA ALA A 321 11.01 7.22 -18.54
C ALA A 321 10.17 8.03 -19.52
N ASP A 322 8.87 7.78 -19.57
CA ASP A 322 7.95 8.66 -20.27
C ASP A 322 7.71 9.90 -19.39
N PRO A 323 7.72 11.12 -19.92
CA PRO A 323 7.38 12.30 -19.13
C PRO A 323 5.95 12.16 -18.59
N PHE A 324 5.74 12.58 -17.35
CA PHE A 324 4.42 12.66 -16.79
C PHE A 324 3.55 13.64 -17.58
N VAL A 325 2.38 13.21 -18.01
CA VAL A 325 1.45 14.01 -18.81
C VAL A 325 0.22 14.31 -17.98
N LEU A 326 -0.04 15.60 -17.69
CA LEU A 326 -1.20 16.05 -16.92
C LEU A 326 -2.52 15.55 -17.52
N ASP A 327 -2.65 15.54 -18.86
CA ASP A 327 -3.87 15.07 -19.53
C ASP A 327 -4.13 13.57 -19.33
N GLU A 328 -3.10 12.75 -19.18
CA GLU A 328 -3.29 11.34 -18.81
C GLU A 328 -3.83 11.22 -17.38
N ALA A 329 -3.29 12.01 -16.44
CA ALA A 329 -3.79 12.05 -15.07
C ALA A 329 -5.25 12.53 -15.00
N ARG A 330 -5.62 13.55 -15.78
CA ARG A 330 -6.99 14.06 -15.89
C ARG A 330 -7.94 12.98 -16.40
N ARG A 331 -7.60 12.33 -17.53
CA ARG A 331 -8.40 11.22 -18.11
C ARG A 331 -8.56 10.07 -17.12
N TRP A 332 -7.47 9.68 -16.48
CA TRP A 332 -7.49 8.61 -15.47
C TRP A 332 -8.40 8.96 -14.28
N THR A 333 -8.30 10.20 -13.77
CA THR A 333 -9.16 10.71 -12.70
C THR A 333 -10.64 10.68 -13.09
N ALA A 334 -10.99 11.12 -14.30
CA ALA A 334 -12.35 11.08 -14.80
C ALA A 334 -12.90 9.64 -14.93
N GLN A 335 -12.04 8.71 -15.35
CA GLN A 335 -12.41 7.30 -15.54
C GLN A 335 -12.54 6.52 -14.24
N THR A 336 -11.74 6.83 -13.22
CA THR A 336 -11.67 6.06 -11.97
C THR A 336 -12.34 6.73 -10.78
N LEU A 337 -12.55 8.05 -10.82
CA LEU A 337 -12.89 8.92 -9.70
C LEU A 337 -11.89 8.87 -8.55
N GLN A 338 -10.66 8.45 -8.84
CA GLN A 338 -9.55 8.43 -7.88
C GLN A 338 -8.63 9.63 -8.07
N LEU A 339 -7.91 9.98 -7.01
CA LEU A 339 -6.98 11.09 -6.99
C LEU A 339 -5.61 10.65 -7.55
N PRO A 340 -4.96 11.41 -8.45
CA PRO A 340 -3.64 11.08 -8.98
C PRO A 340 -2.55 11.38 -7.95
N LEU A 341 -2.30 10.44 -7.03
CA LEU A 341 -1.45 10.67 -5.85
C LEU A 341 0.05 10.76 -6.10
N ARG A 342 0.56 10.13 -7.18
CA ARG A 342 2.01 10.02 -7.41
C ARG A 342 2.36 10.14 -8.88
N PRO A 343 2.73 11.34 -9.39
CA PRO A 343 3.14 11.50 -10.78
C PRO A 343 4.44 10.74 -11.12
N ASN A 344 5.37 10.63 -10.16
CA ASN A 344 6.64 9.93 -10.36
C ASN A 344 6.52 8.40 -10.49
N VAL A 345 5.40 7.81 -10.10
CA VAL A 345 5.13 6.39 -10.36
C VAL A 345 4.77 6.20 -11.83
N ASN A 346 4.13 7.20 -12.44
CA ASN A 346 3.66 7.10 -13.81
C ASN A 346 4.80 7.08 -14.83
N ASP A 347 5.92 7.77 -14.58
CA ASP A 347 7.02 7.91 -15.54
C ASP A 347 7.74 6.59 -15.83
N THR A 348 8.15 5.87 -14.77
CA THR A 348 8.93 4.64 -14.91
C THR A 348 8.07 3.39 -14.91
N THR A 349 6.98 3.41 -14.16
CA THR A 349 6.11 2.25 -13.96
C THR A 349 5.19 2.05 -15.17
N THR A 350 4.69 3.13 -15.78
CA THR A 350 3.88 3.04 -17.00
C THR A 350 4.64 2.43 -18.16
N ALA A 351 5.89 2.88 -18.35
CA ALA A 351 6.75 2.32 -19.40
C ALA A 351 7.00 0.82 -19.19
N ALA A 352 7.19 0.39 -17.93
CA ALA A 352 7.30 -1.02 -17.59
C ALA A 352 6.01 -1.80 -17.90
N PHE A 353 4.84 -1.25 -17.58
CA PHE A 353 3.55 -1.89 -17.87
C PHE A 353 3.31 -2.04 -19.38
N ARG A 354 3.59 -1.00 -20.17
CA ARG A 354 3.48 -1.07 -21.66
C ARG A 354 4.39 -2.15 -22.23
N LEU A 355 5.64 -2.22 -21.77
CA LEU A 355 6.57 -3.25 -22.16
C LEU A 355 6.05 -4.65 -21.82
N MET A 356 5.57 -4.85 -20.60
CA MET A 356 5.02 -6.14 -20.15
C MET A 356 3.79 -6.54 -20.97
N GLN A 357 2.87 -5.61 -21.24
CA GLN A 357 1.70 -5.87 -22.08
C GLN A 357 2.11 -6.33 -23.49
N ALA A 358 3.09 -5.68 -24.10
CA ALA A 358 3.59 -6.06 -25.43
C ALA A 358 4.19 -7.47 -25.44
N GLU A 359 4.74 -7.94 -24.32
CA GLU A 359 5.32 -9.27 -24.14
C GLU A 359 4.33 -10.30 -23.55
N GLY A 360 3.07 -9.93 -23.32
CA GLY A 360 2.05 -10.80 -22.73
C GLY A 360 2.23 -11.08 -21.23
N GLY A 361 3.08 -10.31 -20.54
CA GLY A 361 3.29 -10.41 -19.09
C GLY A 361 2.17 -9.76 -18.30
N ARG A 362 1.77 -10.37 -17.18
CA ARG A 362 0.68 -9.89 -16.31
C ARG A 362 1.09 -9.64 -14.88
N VAL A 363 2.29 -10.00 -14.46
CA VAL A 363 2.74 -9.93 -13.05
C VAL A 363 4.03 -9.15 -12.92
N LEU A 364 4.04 -8.14 -12.04
CA LEU A 364 5.21 -7.33 -11.69
C LEU A 364 5.52 -7.44 -10.20
N LEU A 365 6.73 -7.88 -9.87
CA LEU A 365 7.24 -7.84 -8.50
C LEU A 365 7.93 -6.50 -8.20
N THR A 366 7.79 -6.01 -6.97
CA THR A 366 8.46 -4.79 -6.51
C THR A 366 9.21 -5.01 -5.20
N GLY A 367 10.08 -4.05 -4.85
CA GLY A 367 10.76 -3.98 -3.56
C GLY A 367 9.98 -3.23 -2.47
N GLU A 368 8.67 -2.92 -2.66
CA GLU A 368 7.86 -2.29 -1.62
C GLU A 368 7.82 -3.14 -0.36
N GLY A 369 7.81 -2.50 0.80
CA GLY A 369 7.90 -3.15 2.13
C GLY A 369 9.27 -3.03 2.79
N GLY A 370 10.34 -2.95 2.00
CA GLY A 370 11.70 -2.82 2.54
C GLY A 370 11.94 -1.56 3.37
N ASP A 371 11.31 -0.46 3.02
CA ASP A 371 11.41 0.81 3.77
C ASP A 371 10.42 0.89 4.95
N ASP A 372 9.48 -0.03 5.06
CA ASP A 372 8.38 0.04 6.01
C ASP A 372 8.74 -0.52 7.38
N TRP A 373 9.04 -1.80 7.44
CA TRP A 373 9.38 -2.49 8.69
C TRP A 373 10.82 -3.00 8.77
N ILE A 374 11.51 -3.14 7.62
CA ILE A 374 12.88 -3.64 7.55
C ILE A 374 13.91 -2.53 7.84
N ALA A 375 13.58 -1.27 7.55
CA ALA A 375 14.53 -0.16 7.60
C ALA A 375 15.11 0.12 8.99
N GLY A 376 14.34 -0.14 10.03
CA GLY A 376 14.71 0.24 11.39
C GLY A 376 14.66 1.75 11.65
N SER A 377 14.68 2.14 12.90
CA SER A 377 14.62 3.52 13.34
C SER A 377 15.22 3.67 14.73
N LEU A 378 15.42 4.91 15.18
CA LEU A 378 15.91 5.21 16.53
C LEU A 378 14.87 4.92 17.64
N ALA A 379 13.69 4.37 17.31
CA ALA A 379 12.64 4.02 18.28
C ALA A 379 13.05 2.90 19.26
N HIS A 380 14.17 2.21 19.01
CA HIS A 380 14.76 1.27 19.96
C HIS A 380 15.48 1.95 21.14
N LEU A 381 15.89 3.23 21.01
CA LEU A 381 16.61 3.92 22.09
C LEU A 381 15.76 4.07 23.39
N PRO A 382 14.49 4.49 23.36
CA PRO A 382 13.64 4.46 24.54
C PRO A 382 13.46 3.06 25.15
N ASP A 383 13.41 2.03 24.31
CA ASP A 383 13.29 0.65 24.78
C ASP A 383 14.55 0.19 25.51
N MET A 384 15.76 0.55 25.01
CA MET A 384 17.03 0.29 25.69
C MET A 384 17.07 0.97 27.06
N LEU A 385 16.65 2.24 27.14
CA LEU A 385 16.62 2.98 28.40
C LEU A 385 15.66 2.33 29.41
N ARG A 386 14.47 1.90 28.97
CA ARG A 386 13.50 1.18 29.80
C ARG A 386 14.03 -0.14 30.35
N LYS A 387 14.83 -0.85 29.53
CA LYS A 387 15.44 -2.14 29.89
C LYS A 387 16.73 -1.96 30.73
N GLY A 388 17.20 -0.72 30.95
CA GLY A 388 18.44 -0.42 31.67
C GLY A 388 19.70 -0.77 30.89
N ASP A 389 19.63 -0.93 29.56
CA ASP A 389 20.78 -1.21 28.69
C ASP A 389 21.61 0.05 28.44
N LEU A 390 22.32 0.50 29.47
CA LEU A 390 23.18 1.69 29.40
C LEU A 390 24.43 1.45 28.54
N THR A 391 24.90 0.21 28.46
CA THR A 391 26.07 -0.18 27.62
C THR A 391 25.68 -0.11 26.14
N GLY A 392 24.50 -0.60 25.79
CA GLY A 392 23.96 -0.46 24.45
C GLY A 392 23.73 1.00 24.06
N LEU A 393 23.13 1.80 24.95
CA LEU A 393 22.95 3.24 24.72
C LEU A 393 24.29 3.98 24.53
N PHE A 394 25.32 3.61 25.29
CA PHE A 394 26.65 4.17 25.09
C PHE A 394 27.19 3.83 23.70
N ARG A 395 27.07 2.57 23.26
CA ARG A 395 27.48 2.11 21.94
C ARG A 395 26.74 2.86 20.83
N GLU A 396 25.41 2.98 20.95
CA GLU A 396 24.59 3.76 20.03
C GLU A 396 25.03 5.24 19.99
N ALA A 397 25.34 5.85 21.13
CA ALA A 397 25.82 7.22 21.19
C ALA A 397 27.17 7.39 20.47
N MET A 398 28.05 6.39 20.49
CA MET A 398 29.32 6.45 19.79
C MET A 398 29.21 6.31 18.27
N THR A 399 28.22 5.56 17.78
CA THR A 399 28.08 5.18 16.37
C THR A 399 27.04 6.00 15.62
N GLN A 400 25.96 6.43 16.31
CA GLN A 400 24.93 7.31 15.73
C GLN A 400 25.47 8.74 15.58
N PHE A 401 25.01 9.43 14.55
CA PHE A 401 25.34 10.83 14.29
C PHE A 401 26.86 11.12 14.15
N PRO A 402 27.59 10.42 13.26
CA PRO A 402 29.06 10.56 13.14
C PRO A 402 29.50 11.98 12.82
N GLN A 403 28.61 12.81 12.27
CA GLN A 403 28.83 14.24 11.95
C GLN A 403 28.84 15.15 13.19
N LEU A 404 28.40 14.68 14.35
CA LEU A 404 28.38 15.47 15.59
C LEU A 404 29.62 15.19 16.44
N SER A 405 30.02 16.18 17.28
CA SER A 405 31.04 15.96 18.30
C SER A 405 30.59 14.92 19.34
N PRO A 406 31.50 14.19 19.99
CA PRO A 406 31.15 13.16 20.97
C PRO A 406 30.16 13.61 22.03
N VAL A 407 30.32 14.81 22.59
CA VAL A 407 29.40 15.38 23.59
C VAL A 407 28.01 15.57 23.03
N LEU A 408 27.89 16.07 21.80
CA LEU A 408 26.61 16.28 21.16
C LEU A 408 25.94 14.96 20.79
N ARG A 409 26.70 13.91 20.41
CA ARG A 409 26.18 12.54 20.18
C ARG A 409 25.52 12.01 21.44
N PHE A 410 26.21 12.05 22.58
CA PHE A 410 25.67 11.61 23.87
C PHE A 410 24.41 12.38 24.27
N ARG A 411 24.46 13.70 24.19
CA ARG A 411 23.28 14.54 24.52
C ARG A 411 22.10 14.19 23.62
N ARG A 412 22.31 14.06 22.31
CA ARG A 412 21.27 13.76 21.34
C ARG A 412 20.70 12.35 21.54
N THR A 413 21.54 11.34 21.71
CA THR A 413 21.11 9.96 21.97
C THR A 413 20.35 9.85 23.28
N GLY A 414 20.87 10.45 24.37
CA GLY A 414 20.21 10.49 25.66
C GLY A 414 18.86 11.21 25.60
N PHE A 415 18.78 12.33 24.89
CA PHE A 415 17.53 13.05 24.67
C PHE A 415 16.52 12.19 23.90
N LEU A 416 16.92 11.55 22.79
CA LEU A 416 16.03 10.69 21.99
C LEU A 416 15.56 9.45 22.76
N ALA A 417 16.40 8.91 23.66
CA ALA A 417 16.01 7.81 24.52
C ALA A 417 15.03 8.23 25.63
N ALA A 418 15.23 9.41 26.22
CA ALA A 418 14.46 9.87 27.38
C ALA A 418 13.17 10.63 27.00
N ALA A 419 13.23 11.53 26.03
CA ALA A 419 12.14 12.45 25.73
C ALA A 419 10.79 11.74 25.43
N PRO A 420 10.72 10.62 24.68
CA PRO A 420 9.47 9.90 24.45
C PRO A 420 8.89 9.28 25.73
N LEU A 421 9.70 9.01 26.75
CA LEU A 421 9.24 8.45 28.04
C LEU A 421 8.55 9.52 28.91
N PHE A 422 9.02 10.76 28.87
CA PHE A 422 8.59 11.81 29.78
C PHE A 422 7.66 12.85 29.11
N SER A 423 7.60 12.91 27.78
CA SER A 423 6.77 13.88 27.07
C SER A 423 5.80 13.22 26.08
N ARG A 424 4.50 13.48 26.28
CA ARG A 424 3.44 12.99 25.36
C ARG A 424 3.61 13.53 23.93
N ALA A 425 4.01 14.80 23.79
CA ALA A 425 4.25 15.40 22.48
C ALA A 425 5.44 14.76 21.74
N TYR A 426 6.57 14.55 22.43
CA TYR A 426 7.72 13.86 21.87
C TYR A 426 7.41 12.40 21.55
N ARG A 427 6.61 11.73 22.38
CA ARG A 427 6.13 10.37 22.11
C ARG A 427 5.33 10.32 20.81
N ALA A 428 4.37 11.21 20.62
CA ALA A 428 3.56 11.27 19.42
C ALA A 428 4.42 11.52 18.16
N ARG A 429 5.33 12.50 18.21
CA ARG A 429 6.25 12.81 17.12
C ARG A 429 7.20 11.65 16.79
N PHE A 430 7.65 10.93 17.80
CA PHE A 430 8.59 9.81 17.65
C PHE A 430 7.93 8.57 17.05
N LEU A 431 6.71 8.28 17.47
CA LEU A 431 5.95 7.11 17.02
C LEU A 431 5.26 7.33 15.66
N ARG A 432 5.13 8.58 15.24
CA ARG A 432 4.48 8.96 13.98
C ARG A 432 5.43 9.80 13.11
N PRO A 433 6.55 9.21 12.63
CA PRO A 433 7.58 9.96 11.90
C PRO A 433 7.07 10.58 10.59
N HIS A 434 5.95 10.07 10.04
CA HIS A 434 5.31 10.60 8.84
C HIS A 434 4.36 11.78 9.12
N LEU A 435 4.04 12.04 10.38
CA LEU A 435 3.35 13.26 10.79
C LEU A 435 4.41 14.35 10.97
N THR A 436 4.76 15.02 9.89
CA THR A 436 5.78 16.09 9.85
C THR A 436 5.34 17.34 10.61
N TYR A 437 4.28 17.26 11.40
CA TYR A 437 3.59 18.42 11.91
C TYR A 437 3.47 18.44 13.45
N ASP A 438 3.67 19.60 14.06
CA ASP A 438 3.73 19.84 15.51
C ASP A 438 2.37 20.08 16.19
N GLY A 439 1.27 19.84 15.48
CA GLY A 439 -0.09 19.93 16.02
C GLY A 439 -0.89 21.13 15.56
N ALA A 440 -0.28 22.14 14.93
CA ALA A 440 -0.97 23.31 14.42
C ALA A 440 -1.48 23.11 12.96
N VAL A 441 -2.50 23.81 12.53
CA VAL A 441 -2.95 23.83 11.14
C VAL A 441 -1.85 24.42 10.26
N PRO A 442 -1.47 23.78 9.13
CA PRO A 442 -0.49 24.35 8.20
C PRO A 442 -0.88 25.74 7.71
N ASP A 443 0.10 26.61 7.52
CA ASP A 443 -0.12 28.02 7.14
C ASP A 443 -0.73 28.18 5.74
N TRP A 444 -0.66 27.16 4.88
CA TRP A 444 -1.34 27.14 3.57
C TRP A 444 -2.80 26.65 3.64
N ILE A 445 -3.28 26.11 4.76
CA ILE A 445 -4.69 25.75 4.97
C ILE A 445 -5.41 26.94 5.59
N ARG A 446 -6.57 27.31 5.04
CA ARG A 446 -7.37 28.40 5.60
C ARG A 446 -7.93 28.02 6.98
N PRO A 447 -7.66 28.82 8.03
CA PRO A 447 -8.05 28.49 9.41
C PRO A 447 -9.57 28.28 9.58
N GLU A 448 -10.37 29.11 8.88
CA GLU A 448 -11.84 29.05 8.97
C GLU A 448 -12.38 27.73 8.41
N TRP A 449 -11.76 27.24 7.33
CA TRP A 449 -12.13 25.95 6.74
C TRP A 449 -11.67 24.78 7.63
N ALA A 450 -10.46 24.86 8.16
CA ALA A 450 -9.94 23.85 9.09
C ALA A 450 -10.82 23.71 10.34
N ALA A 451 -11.31 24.85 10.90
CA ALA A 451 -12.23 24.85 12.03
C ALA A 451 -13.59 24.25 11.66
N ARG A 452 -14.16 24.62 10.49
CA ARG A 452 -15.44 24.09 10.00
C ARG A 452 -15.42 22.59 9.80
N THR A 453 -14.32 22.05 9.31
CA THR A 453 -14.16 20.60 9.03
C THR A 453 -13.72 19.79 10.25
N GLY A 454 -13.50 20.42 11.40
CA GLY A 454 -13.03 19.75 12.60
C GLY A 454 -11.66 19.10 12.43
N LEU A 455 -10.77 19.69 11.64
CA LEU A 455 -9.52 19.06 11.23
C LEU A 455 -8.60 18.75 12.42
N GLU A 456 -8.54 19.64 13.42
CA GLU A 456 -7.75 19.41 14.62
C GLU A 456 -8.32 18.28 15.50
N GLU A 457 -9.65 18.16 15.60
CA GLU A 457 -10.33 17.09 16.33
C GLU A 457 -10.04 15.73 15.66
N ARG A 458 -10.11 15.67 14.33
CA ARG A 458 -9.72 14.48 13.56
C ARG A 458 -8.27 14.07 13.85
N TRP A 459 -7.35 15.01 13.91
CA TRP A 459 -5.94 14.73 14.21
C TRP A 459 -5.70 14.28 15.67
N ARG A 460 -6.57 14.69 16.59
CA ARG A 460 -6.51 14.25 17.99
C ARG A 460 -7.11 12.87 18.19
N ALA A 461 -7.96 12.40 17.28
CA ALA A 461 -8.49 11.06 17.32
C ALA A 461 -7.31 10.07 17.21
N ASP A 462 -6.97 9.44 18.33
CA ASP A 462 -5.91 8.44 18.36
C ASP A 462 -6.35 7.20 17.58
N LEU A 463 -5.45 6.70 16.74
CA LEU A 463 -5.55 5.34 16.26
C LEU A 463 -5.65 4.42 17.49
N PRO A 464 -6.53 3.40 17.49
CA PRO A 464 -6.71 2.54 18.64
C PRO A 464 -5.35 2.02 19.09
N PRO A 465 -5.02 2.14 20.38
CA PRO A 465 -3.78 1.62 20.90
C PRO A 465 -3.84 0.10 20.82
N VAL A 466 -3.02 -0.48 19.97
CA VAL A 466 -2.57 -1.83 20.20
C VAL A 466 -1.54 -1.70 21.31
N GLU A 467 -1.75 -2.35 22.44
CA GLU A 467 -0.77 -2.41 23.52
C GLU A 467 0.44 -3.19 23.01
N LEU A 468 1.45 -2.46 22.60
CA LEU A 468 2.71 -3.01 22.10
C LEU A 468 3.79 -2.86 23.17
N ASN A 469 4.60 -3.90 23.30
CA ASN A 469 5.59 -4.00 24.34
C ASN A 469 6.78 -3.06 24.19
N SER A 470 6.96 -2.44 23.01
CA SER A 470 8.11 -1.57 22.74
C SER A 470 7.76 -0.39 21.85
N PHE A 471 8.54 0.70 21.98
CA PHE A 471 8.45 1.87 21.10
C PHE A 471 8.80 1.52 19.65
N ALA A 472 9.77 0.63 19.45
CA ALA A 472 10.15 0.18 18.12
C ALA A 472 9.02 -0.62 17.44
N GLN A 473 8.33 -1.48 18.17
CA GLN A 473 7.13 -2.18 17.66
C GLN A 473 6.01 -1.19 17.35
N MET A 474 5.69 -0.28 18.28
CA MET A 474 4.64 0.73 18.09
C MET A 474 4.92 1.57 16.84
N GLN A 475 6.15 1.98 16.59
CA GLN A 475 6.49 2.74 15.40
C GLN A 475 6.27 1.93 14.12
N ARG A 476 6.73 0.67 14.07
CA ARG A 476 6.51 -0.21 12.91
C ARG A 476 5.03 -0.48 12.68
N TYR A 477 4.27 -0.72 13.75
CA TYR A 477 2.82 -0.88 13.64
C TYR A 477 2.14 0.38 13.10
N ASN A 478 2.53 1.57 13.57
CA ASN A 478 2.00 2.82 13.06
C ASN A 478 2.34 3.04 11.57
N VAL A 479 3.51 2.59 11.11
CA VAL A 479 3.86 2.59 9.68
C VAL A 479 2.96 1.62 8.91
N PHE A 480 2.72 0.43 9.46
CA PHE A 480 1.84 -0.58 8.88
C PHE A 480 0.38 -0.08 8.78
N ALA A 481 -0.17 0.49 9.86
CA ALA A 481 -1.56 0.93 9.95
C ALA A 481 -1.82 2.35 9.41
N HIS A 482 -0.83 3.00 8.78
CA HIS A 482 -0.93 4.42 8.42
C HIS A 482 -1.92 4.68 7.28
N ALA A 483 -2.87 5.60 7.49
CA ALA A 483 -3.96 5.93 6.56
C ALA A 483 -3.48 6.32 5.14
N ARG A 484 -2.38 7.09 5.02
CA ARG A 484 -1.78 7.47 3.73
C ARG A 484 -1.40 6.28 2.87
N ARG A 485 -1.05 5.15 3.48
CA ARG A 485 -0.66 3.93 2.78
C ARG A 485 -1.82 3.36 1.99
N HIS A 486 -3.03 3.35 2.55
CA HIS A 486 -4.23 2.89 1.86
C HIS A 486 -4.49 3.67 0.57
N LEU A 487 -4.41 5.01 0.65
CA LEU A 487 -4.59 5.87 -0.52
C LEU A 487 -3.51 5.62 -1.59
N ALA A 488 -2.25 5.47 -1.17
CA ALA A 488 -1.14 5.21 -2.09
C ALA A 488 -1.28 3.84 -2.76
N HIS A 489 -1.65 2.80 -2.01
CA HIS A 489 -1.87 1.45 -2.53
C HIS A 489 -3.03 1.42 -3.52
N ASP A 490 -4.18 1.97 -3.16
CA ASP A 490 -5.36 2.01 -4.03
C ASP A 490 -5.04 2.67 -5.38
N THR A 491 -4.29 3.78 -5.36
CA THR A 491 -3.91 4.51 -6.59
C THR A 491 -2.93 3.71 -7.46
N ILE A 492 -1.88 3.13 -6.86
CA ILE A 492 -0.89 2.33 -7.61
C ILE A 492 -1.56 1.10 -8.22
N LEU A 493 -2.42 0.44 -7.48
CA LEU A 493 -3.15 -0.73 -7.95
C LEU A 493 -4.10 -0.38 -9.09
N ALA A 494 -4.94 0.64 -8.93
CA ALA A 494 -5.86 1.07 -9.98
C ALA A 494 -5.12 1.46 -11.26
N PHE A 495 -3.93 2.05 -11.14
CA PHE A 495 -3.09 2.41 -12.27
C PHE A 495 -2.52 1.16 -12.98
N ALA A 496 -1.99 0.20 -12.23
CA ALA A 496 -1.49 -1.07 -12.79
C ALA A 496 -2.61 -1.88 -13.45
N GLU A 497 -3.77 -1.87 -12.84
CA GLU A 497 -4.97 -2.54 -13.30
C GLU A 497 -5.48 -2.03 -14.64
N ALA A 498 -5.44 -0.71 -14.85
CA ALA A 498 -5.77 -0.10 -16.14
C ALA A 498 -4.86 -0.61 -17.27
N HIS A 499 -3.67 -1.11 -16.93
CA HIS A 499 -2.70 -1.70 -17.86
C HIS A 499 -2.72 -3.25 -17.85
N GLY A 500 -3.66 -3.89 -17.17
CA GLY A 500 -3.73 -5.36 -17.10
C GLY A 500 -2.55 -6.00 -16.36
N VAL A 501 -1.89 -5.28 -15.46
CA VAL A 501 -0.75 -5.77 -14.68
C VAL A 501 -1.12 -5.93 -13.21
N GLU A 502 -0.86 -7.09 -12.64
CA GLU A 502 -0.92 -7.35 -11.21
C GLU A 502 0.43 -7.04 -10.57
N ILE A 503 0.45 -6.06 -9.66
CA ILE A 503 1.65 -5.79 -8.86
C ILE A 503 1.62 -6.70 -7.63
N ARG A 504 2.75 -7.32 -7.32
CA ARG A 504 2.98 -8.12 -6.11
C ARG A 504 4.20 -7.64 -5.37
N HIS A 505 4.15 -7.75 -4.05
CA HIS A 505 5.14 -7.15 -3.16
C HIS A 505 5.73 -8.22 -2.21
N PRO A 506 6.77 -8.97 -2.63
CA PRO A 506 7.32 -10.05 -1.80
C PRO A 506 7.77 -9.62 -0.40
N LEU A 507 8.26 -8.39 -0.23
CA LEU A 507 8.64 -7.85 1.08
C LEU A 507 7.44 -7.35 1.91
N HIS A 508 6.23 -7.35 1.33
CA HIS A 508 4.96 -6.98 1.98
C HIS A 508 4.11 -8.20 2.34
N ASP A 509 4.73 -9.31 2.62
CA ASP A 509 4.10 -10.54 3.09
C ASP A 509 3.75 -10.45 4.57
N LEU A 510 2.56 -10.94 4.95
CA LEU A 510 2.09 -10.92 6.34
C LEU A 510 3.04 -11.64 7.30
N ARG A 511 3.65 -12.75 6.86
CA ARG A 511 4.62 -13.52 7.66
C ARG A 511 5.87 -12.70 7.94
N LEU A 512 6.38 -12.00 6.92
CA LEU A 512 7.52 -11.09 7.06
C LEU A 512 7.18 -9.90 7.96
N ALA A 513 6.02 -9.27 7.74
CA ALA A 513 5.58 -8.14 8.56
C ALA A 513 5.47 -8.54 10.04
N THR A 514 4.84 -9.69 10.33
CA THR A 514 4.71 -10.24 11.69
C THR A 514 6.07 -10.54 12.31
N PHE A 515 6.97 -11.18 11.56
CA PHE A 515 8.35 -11.44 12.00
C PHE A 515 9.07 -10.14 12.35
N PHE A 516 9.06 -9.16 11.45
CA PHE A 516 9.76 -7.89 11.70
C PHE A 516 9.14 -7.07 12.83
N MET A 517 7.87 -7.26 13.16
CA MET A 517 7.28 -6.67 14.37
C MET A 517 7.97 -7.17 15.65
N GLY A 518 8.40 -8.44 15.67
CA GLY A 518 9.11 -9.04 16.82
C GLY A 518 10.62 -8.79 16.86
N VAL A 519 11.24 -8.48 15.72
CA VAL A 519 12.70 -8.29 15.64
C VAL A 519 13.16 -7.09 16.46
N PRO A 520 14.24 -7.21 17.28
CA PRO A 520 14.81 -6.09 18.02
C PRO A 520 15.24 -4.94 17.09
N GLY A 521 14.94 -3.70 17.50
CA GLY A 521 15.29 -2.52 16.69
C GLY A 521 16.77 -2.38 16.38
N THR A 522 17.65 -2.88 17.26
CA THR A 522 19.12 -2.93 17.07
C THR A 522 19.56 -3.87 15.94
N MET A 523 18.71 -4.81 15.52
CA MET A 523 18.95 -5.69 14.38
C MET A 523 18.51 -5.07 13.05
N LEU A 524 17.73 -3.98 13.10
CA LEU A 524 17.25 -3.27 11.91
C LEU A 524 18.08 -2.02 11.63
N LEU A 525 18.41 -1.26 12.68
CA LEU A 525 19.32 -0.10 12.61
C LEU A 525 20.51 -0.38 13.53
N ARG A 526 21.70 -0.54 12.95
CA ARG A 526 22.92 -0.86 13.69
C ARG A 526 24.07 0.02 13.21
N ASN A 527 24.76 0.67 14.13
CA ASN A 527 25.90 1.56 13.83
C ASN A 527 25.57 2.65 12.78
N GLY A 528 24.35 3.16 12.77
CA GLY A 528 23.89 4.12 11.76
C GLY A 528 23.47 3.50 10.43
N GLU A 529 23.67 2.20 10.25
CA GLU A 529 23.30 1.47 9.04
C GLU A 529 21.88 0.91 9.16
N LYS A 530 21.00 1.33 8.25
CA LYS A 530 19.62 0.82 8.13
C LYS A 530 19.60 -0.54 7.43
N LYS A 531 18.54 -1.32 7.69
CA LYS A 531 18.29 -2.64 7.08
C LYS A 531 19.40 -3.64 7.37
N HIS A 532 20.01 -3.55 8.56
CA HIS A 532 21.16 -4.41 8.93
C HIS A 532 20.84 -5.89 8.71
N LEU A 533 19.71 -6.38 9.23
CA LEU A 533 19.33 -7.80 9.08
C LEU A 533 19.18 -8.22 7.61
N LEU A 534 18.58 -7.35 6.76
CA LEU A 534 18.46 -7.60 5.33
C LEU A 534 19.83 -7.69 4.66
N ARG A 535 20.75 -6.77 5.00
CA ARG A 535 22.11 -6.77 4.44
C ARG A 535 22.87 -8.05 4.82
N GLU A 536 22.76 -8.49 6.06
CA GLU A 536 23.38 -9.74 6.50
C GLU A 536 22.75 -10.97 5.84
N ALA A 537 21.43 -10.98 5.72
CA ALA A 537 20.73 -12.05 5.02
C ALA A 537 21.09 -12.16 3.53
N MET A 538 21.43 -11.06 2.89
CA MET A 538 21.78 -11.01 1.47
C MET A 538 23.29 -11.08 1.20
N ARG A 539 24.10 -11.44 2.19
CA ARG A 539 25.55 -11.67 2.01
C ARG A 539 25.77 -12.85 1.05
N GLY A 540 26.51 -12.60 -0.02
CA GLY A 540 26.75 -13.57 -1.10
C GLY A 540 25.64 -13.66 -2.16
N THR A 541 24.41 -13.26 -1.84
CA THR A 541 23.27 -13.19 -2.78
C THR A 541 23.28 -11.90 -3.60
N LEU A 542 23.74 -10.79 -3.00
CA LEU A 542 23.88 -9.49 -3.68
C LEU A 542 25.36 -9.13 -3.90
N PRO A 543 25.69 -8.40 -4.99
CA PRO A 543 27.01 -7.80 -5.13
C PRO A 543 27.26 -6.80 -3.99
N GLU A 544 28.49 -6.78 -3.44
CA GLU A 544 28.83 -5.98 -2.26
C GLU A 544 28.56 -4.48 -2.47
N VAL A 545 28.78 -3.96 -3.67
CA VAL A 545 28.51 -2.55 -4.00
C VAL A 545 27.03 -2.17 -3.81
N VAL A 546 26.11 -3.10 -4.03
CA VAL A 546 24.67 -2.92 -3.81
C VAL A 546 24.31 -3.24 -2.35
N ARG A 547 24.87 -4.32 -1.79
CA ARG A 547 24.61 -4.73 -0.42
C ARG A 547 25.01 -3.65 0.59
N GLN A 548 26.09 -2.89 0.32
CA GLN A 548 26.58 -1.82 1.18
C GLN A 548 26.07 -0.42 0.80
N ARG A 549 25.31 -0.30 -0.29
CA ARG A 549 24.77 0.97 -0.76
C ARG A 549 23.89 1.64 0.30
N GLN A 550 24.15 2.91 0.62
CA GLN A 550 23.39 3.68 1.62
C GLN A 550 22.56 4.83 1.00
N ASP A 551 22.94 5.29 -0.16
CA ASP A 551 22.21 6.31 -0.91
C ASP A 551 21.03 5.71 -1.66
N LYS A 552 20.07 6.56 -1.99
CA LYS A 552 18.90 6.20 -2.79
C LYS A 552 18.63 7.32 -3.78
N ALA A 553 18.40 6.96 -5.03
CA ALA A 553 17.94 7.91 -6.03
C ALA A 553 16.60 8.54 -5.64
N ILE A 554 16.40 9.77 -6.07
CA ILE A 554 15.22 10.54 -5.71
C ILE A 554 14.60 11.10 -6.96
N PHE A 555 13.43 10.57 -7.25
CA PHE A 555 12.58 10.96 -8.36
C PHE A 555 11.66 12.11 -7.92
N ILE A 556 12.16 13.34 -7.90
CA ILE A 556 11.40 14.54 -7.53
C ILE A 556 11.28 15.52 -8.70
N THR A 557 12.12 15.40 -9.71
CA THR A 557 12.16 16.30 -10.85
C THR A 557 10.86 16.28 -11.63
N SER A 558 10.36 15.10 -11.98
CA SER A 558 9.06 14.93 -12.68
C SER A 558 7.90 15.53 -11.89
N LEU A 559 7.93 15.41 -10.56
CA LEU A 559 6.92 16.00 -9.69
C LEU A 559 6.96 17.54 -9.73
N ILE A 560 8.16 18.13 -9.69
CA ILE A 560 8.34 19.57 -9.80
C ILE A 560 7.88 20.07 -11.17
N ASP A 561 8.26 19.36 -12.23
CA ASP A 561 7.90 19.72 -13.60
C ASP A 561 6.37 19.67 -13.82
N ALA A 562 5.70 18.63 -13.29
CA ALA A 562 4.23 18.50 -13.34
C ALA A 562 3.50 19.62 -12.58
N ILE A 563 3.99 19.99 -11.38
CA ILE A 563 3.44 21.12 -10.62
C ILE A 563 3.64 22.42 -11.40
N ALA A 564 4.85 22.65 -11.93
CA ALA A 564 5.18 23.84 -12.70
C ALA A 564 4.32 23.97 -13.97
N GLU A 565 4.04 22.86 -14.64
CA GLU A 565 3.14 22.81 -15.79
C GLU A 565 1.72 23.24 -15.39
N ARG A 566 1.16 22.65 -14.32
CA ARG A 566 -0.17 23.01 -13.84
C ARG A 566 -0.27 24.47 -13.41
N PHE A 567 0.78 25.02 -12.75
CA PHE A 567 0.79 26.42 -12.33
C PHE A 567 0.93 27.41 -13.49
N ARG A 568 1.51 26.97 -14.62
CA ARG A 568 1.50 27.76 -15.88
C ARG A 568 0.12 27.81 -16.52
N GLU A 569 -0.63 26.72 -16.46
CA GLU A 569 -2.01 26.66 -16.96
C GLU A 569 -2.97 27.43 -16.05
N CYS A 570 -2.82 27.30 -14.74
CA CYS A 570 -3.69 27.89 -13.74
C CYS A 570 -2.84 28.31 -12.51
N PRO A 571 -2.71 29.60 -12.23
CA PRO A 571 -2.00 30.08 -11.04
C PRO A 571 -2.58 29.48 -9.75
N PRO A 572 -1.75 29.25 -8.72
CA PRO A 572 -2.19 28.64 -7.45
C PRO A 572 -3.40 29.29 -6.79
N GLN A 573 -3.54 30.61 -6.94
CA GLN A 573 -4.66 31.39 -6.42
C GLN A 573 -6.00 31.03 -7.10
N ASN A 574 -5.95 30.54 -8.33
CA ASN A 574 -7.13 30.23 -9.15
C ASN A 574 -7.48 28.75 -9.15
N LEU A 575 -6.66 27.87 -8.54
CA LEU A 575 -6.99 26.46 -8.37
C LEU A 575 -8.27 26.29 -7.54
N LEU A 576 -9.06 25.29 -7.84
CA LEU A 576 -10.33 25.03 -7.14
C LEU A 576 -10.20 24.97 -5.62
N PRO A 577 -9.21 24.31 -5.00
CA PRO A 577 -9.04 24.36 -3.56
C PRO A 577 -8.83 25.77 -2.98
N ALA A 578 -8.19 26.66 -3.73
CA ALA A 578 -8.01 28.06 -3.32
C ALA A 578 -9.31 28.88 -3.50
N ARG A 579 -9.98 28.71 -4.64
CA ARG A 579 -11.28 29.36 -4.93
C ARG A 579 -12.39 28.95 -3.95
N LEU A 580 -12.37 27.70 -3.49
CA LEU A 580 -13.29 27.19 -2.47
C LEU A 580 -12.93 27.64 -1.04
N GLY A 581 -11.82 28.36 -0.87
CA GLY A 581 -11.37 28.86 0.43
C GLY A 581 -10.80 27.77 1.34
N TRP A 582 -10.30 26.65 0.78
CA TRP A 582 -9.68 25.57 1.54
C TRP A 582 -8.19 25.82 1.78
N VAL A 583 -7.50 26.36 0.77
CA VAL A 583 -6.08 26.68 0.85
C VAL A 583 -5.83 28.16 0.51
N ASP A 584 -4.68 28.66 0.95
CA ASP A 584 -4.15 29.96 0.58
C ASP A 584 -3.24 29.81 -0.64
N GLY A 585 -3.71 30.27 -1.81
CA GLY A 585 -2.96 30.13 -3.08
C GLY A 585 -1.63 30.87 -3.09
N ASP A 586 -1.51 32.01 -2.38
CA ASP A 586 -0.25 32.75 -2.27
C ASP A 586 0.77 31.96 -1.46
N LYS A 587 0.36 31.36 -0.36
CA LYS A 587 1.20 30.46 0.44
C LYS A 587 1.65 29.22 -0.33
N VAL A 588 0.76 28.64 -1.14
CA VAL A 588 1.10 27.52 -2.02
C VAL A 588 2.16 27.93 -3.04
N ALA A 589 2.05 29.12 -3.65
CA ALA A 589 3.05 29.66 -4.56
C ALA A 589 4.39 29.91 -3.86
N GLU A 590 4.39 30.54 -2.68
CA GLU A 590 5.59 30.76 -1.86
C GLU A 590 6.30 29.44 -1.50
N MET A 591 5.54 28.40 -1.19
CA MET A 591 6.08 27.07 -0.87
C MET A 591 6.79 26.43 -2.07
N PHE A 592 6.34 26.71 -3.29
CA PHE A 592 6.87 26.09 -4.51
C PHE A 592 8.11 26.82 -5.06
N ALA A 593 8.28 28.12 -4.82
CA ALA A 593 9.36 28.93 -5.35
C ALA A 593 10.77 28.31 -5.15
N PRO A 594 11.16 27.79 -3.95
CA PRO A 594 12.46 27.17 -3.76
C PRO A 594 12.69 25.92 -4.62
N ALA A 595 11.63 25.18 -4.98
CA ALA A 595 11.72 24.01 -5.84
C ALA A 595 12.00 24.41 -7.30
N LEU A 596 11.37 25.48 -7.77
CA LEU A 596 11.64 26.04 -9.11
C LEU A 596 13.07 26.57 -9.22
N GLU A 597 13.55 27.30 -8.21
CA GLU A 597 14.92 27.77 -8.16
C GLU A 597 15.92 26.61 -8.21
N TRP A 598 15.71 25.58 -7.40
CA TRP A 598 16.55 24.40 -7.39
C TRP A 598 16.54 23.68 -8.75
N ARG A 599 15.37 23.57 -9.39
CA ARG A 599 15.22 22.95 -10.71
C ARG A 599 15.95 23.76 -11.80
N SER A 600 15.82 25.08 -11.76
CA SER A 600 16.48 26.02 -12.70
C SER A 600 18.00 26.04 -12.54
N ALA A 601 18.52 25.79 -11.34
CA ALA A 601 19.94 25.67 -11.03
C ALA A 601 20.55 24.30 -11.41
N GLY A 602 19.87 23.51 -12.24
CA GLY A 602 20.35 22.19 -12.68
C GLY A 602 20.18 21.09 -11.64
N SER A 603 19.25 21.25 -10.69
CA SER A 603 18.95 20.28 -9.64
C SER A 603 20.12 19.96 -8.71
N THR A 604 21.01 20.93 -8.50
CA THR A 604 22.18 20.84 -7.61
C THR A 604 21.87 21.35 -6.20
N GLY A 605 22.51 20.79 -5.18
CA GLY A 605 22.36 21.19 -3.78
C GLY A 605 21.20 20.51 -3.03
N GLN A 606 20.98 20.94 -1.78
CA GLN A 606 19.93 20.38 -0.93
C GLN A 606 18.58 21.06 -1.14
N LEU A 607 17.57 20.28 -1.52
CA LEU A 607 16.18 20.72 -1.57
C LEU A 607 15.42 20.27 -0.31
N SER A 608 14.68 21.19 0.32
CA SER A 608 13.74 20.84 1.39
C SER A 608 12.51 20.12 0.82
N ARG A 609 12.54 18.80 0.85
CA ARG A 609 11.52 17.91 0.23
C ARG A 609 10.18 17.93 0.94
N GLY A 610 10.14 18.30 2.22
CA GLY A 610 8.95 18.18 3.06
C GLY A 610 7.76 19.02 2.61
N ARG A 611 7.97 20.02 1.74
CA ARG A 611 6.91 20.91 1.24
C ARG A 611 6.36 20.54 -0.14
N ILE A 612 7.08 19.78 -0.95
CA ILE A 612 6.67 19.48 -2.35
C ILE A 612 5.49 18.51 -2.40
N GLY A 613 5.47 17.51 -1.54
CA GLY A 613 4.36 16.57 -1.45
C GLY A 613 3.00 17.25 -1.18
N PRO A 614 2.89 18.12 -0.17
CA PRO A 614 1.67 18.89 0.07
C PRO A 614 1.22 19.75 -1.12
N ILE A 615 2.15 20.35 -1.86
CA ILE A 615 1.81 21.15 -3.06
C ILE A 615 1.20 20.25 -4.14
N TRP A 616 1.78 19.07 -4.35
CA TRP A 616 1.19 18.10 -5.27
C TRP A 616 -0.23 17.70 -4.85
N PHE A 617 -0.49 17.56 -3.57
CA PHE A 617 -1.84 17.24 -3.09
C PHE A 617 -2.86 18.33 -3.42
N VAL A 618 -2.46 19.60 -3.41
CA VAL A 618 -3.31 20.70 -3.86
C VAL A 618 -3.59 20.59 -5.36
N VAL A 619 -2.56 20.34 -6.18
CA VAL A 619 -2.69 20.14 -7.63
C VAL A 619 -3.54 18.93 -7.97
N ALA A 620 -3.30 17.81 -7.30
CA ALA A 620 -4.06 16.57 -7.50
C ALA A 620 -5.54 16.74 -7.11
N MET A 621 -5.81 17.45 -6.02
CA MET A 621 -7.18 17.75 -5.58
C MET A 621 -7.89 18.68 -6.56
N ASP A 622 -7.21 19.66 -7.10
CA ASP A 622 -7.74 20.55 -8.14
C ASP A 622 -8.20 19.75 -9.37
N MET A 623 -7.34 18.89 -9.91
CA MET A 623 -7.69 17.99 -11.03
C MET A 623 -8.84 17.04 -10.67
N TRP A 624 -8.87 16.54 -9.45
CA TRP A 624 -9.91 15.64 -9.00
C TRP A 624 -11.29 16.33 -8.90
N LEU A 625 -11.33 17.54 -8.35
CA LEU A 625 -12.56 18.35 -8.28
C LEU A 625 -13.10 18.67 -9.68
N GLU A 626 -12.20 19.01 -10.61
CA GLU A 626 -12.59 19.31 -12.00
C GLU A 626 -13.10 18.06 -12.73
N HIS A 627 -12.38 16.96 -12.69
CA HIS A 627 -12.62 15.82 -13.58
C HIS A 627 -13.43 14.68 -12.95
N ALA A 628 -13.39 14.50 -11.63
CA ALA A 628 -14.18 13.49 -10.94
C ALA A 628 -15.48 14.04 -10.37
N PHE A 629 -15.45 15.28 -9.84
CA PHE A 629 -16.62 15.91 -9.24
C PHE A 629 -17.39 16.79 -10.23
N GLY A 630 -16.71 17.31 -11.26
CA GLY A 630 -17.31 18.15 -12.32
C GLY A 630 -17.43 19.63 -11.94
N MET A 631 -16.56 20.13 -11.10
CA MET A 631 -16.44 21.56 -10.78
C MET A 631 -15.65 22.30 -11.87
N SER A 632 -15.97 23.61 -12.07
CA SER A 632 -15.30 24.47 -13.04
C SER A 632 -14.84 25.78 -12.39
#